data_3bdfd3c2e1de711bf5d54af0e50676b3
#
_entry.id   3bdfd3c2e1de711bf5d54af0e50676b3
#
_cell.length_a   1.000
_cell.length_b   1.000
_cell.length_c   1.000
_cell.angle_alpha   90.00
_cell.angle_beta   90.00
_cell.angle_gamma   90.00
#
_symmetry.space_group_name_H-M   'P 1'
#
loop_
_entity.id
_entity.type
_entity.pdbx_description
1 polymer ?
#
loop_
_entity_poly.entity_id
_entity_poly.type
_entity_poly.pdbx_seq_one_letter_code
_entity_poly.pdbx_strand_id
1 'polypeptide(L)'
;MKKQRNIKRKSKIRYGKLFLFISALVTVLFLLSMAIFRGIHYILNDFHGEDNPKPVYYLLVGTDAQSTAQADFVMIASIDSNSKKVTLISIPGNTKIGKDEKNNMTLKSSFSEGNGEEIQSAVENLLHIRISQYAVFDYHAFKNLIDKTGNIELYVERPMSH
;
A
#
# COMPACT_ATOMS: atom_id res chain seq x y z
N MET A 1 -57.92 66.60 39.44
CA MET A 1 -56.97 66.00 38.45
C MET A 1 -55.85 65.25 39.19
N LYS A 2 -55.88 63.89 39.23
CA LYS A 2 -54.86 63.05 39.91
C LYS A 2 -53.79 62.67 38.91
N LYS A 3 -52.55 63.15 39.11
CA LYS A 3 -51.36 62.86 38.28
C LYS A 3 -50.82 61.46 38.65
N GLN A 4 -50.97 60.49 37.77
CA GLN A 4 -50.38 59.16 37.88
C GLN A 4 -48.86 59.29 37.71
N ARG A 5 -48.10 58.85 38.74
CA ARG A 5 -46.63 58.71 38.66
C ARG A 5 -46.29 57.36 38.13
N ASN A 6 -45.76 57.31 36.98
CA ASN A 6 -45.24 56.08 36.34
C ASN A 6 -43.91 55.70 37.00
N ILE A 7 -43.92 54.71 37.87
CA ILE A 7 -42.73 54.19 38.55
C ILE A 7 -42.07 53.17 37.60
N LYS A 8 -41.05 53.59 36.87
CA LYS A 8 -40.19 52.67 36.14
C LYS A 8 -39.43 51.78 37.12
N ARG A 9 -39.80 50.49 37.24
CA ARG A 9 -39.03 49.49 37.96
C ARG A 9 -37.70 49.24 37.23
N LYS A 10 -36.59 49.73 37.78
CA LYS A 10 -35.23 49.36 37.33
C LYS A 10 -34.98 47.94 37.72
N SER A 11 -34.94 47.01 36.76
CA SER A 11 -34.53 45.63 37.00
C SER A 11 -33.02 45.63 37.38
N LYS A 12 -32.70 45.26 38.60
CA LYS A 12 -31.34 45.06 39.07
C LYS A 12 -30.78 43.81 38.34
N ILE A 13 -29.95 44.02 37.33
CA ILE A 13 -29.22 42.93 36.67
C ILE A 13 -28.33 42.31 37.74
N ARG A 14 -28.52 40.99 38.03
CA ARG A 14 -27.73 40.24 38.98
C ARG A 14 -26.42 39.86 38.29
N TYR A 15 -25.43 40.74 38.32
CA TYR A 15 -24.12 40.60 37.65
C TYR A 15 -23.43 39.25 37.94
N GLY A 16 -23.62 38.68 39.13
CA GLY A 16 -23.08 37.33 39.46
C GLY A 16 -23.66 36.21 38.60
N LYS A 17 -24.97 36.24 38.28
CA LYS A 17 -25.58 35.24 37.39
C LYS A 17 -25.18 35.44 35.95
N LEU A 18 -25.03 36.71 35.53
CA LEU A 18 -24.53 37.05 34.18
C LEU A 18 -23.11 36.59 34.00
N PHE A 19 -22.23 36.78 34.98
CA PHE A 19 -20.85 36.31 34.97
C PHE A 19 -20.74 34.80 34.86
N LEU A 20 -21.53 34.04 35.67
CA LEU A 20 -21.58 32.59 35.59
C LEU A 20 -22.07 32.08 34.22
N PHE A 21 -23.06 32.78 33.63
CA PHE A 21 -23.54 32.40 32.30
C PHE A 21 -22.52 32.64 31.21
N ILE A 22 -21.81 33.79 31.25
CA ILE A 22 -20.73 34.09 30.29
C ILE A 22 -19.57 33.10 30.45
N SER A 23 -19.17 32.78 31.70
CA SER A 23 -18.12 31.80 31.97
C SER A 23 -18.48 30.42 31.42
N ALA A 24 -19.72 29.96 31.65
CA ALA A 24 -20.18 28.68 31.10
C ALA A 24 -20.22 28.69 29.57
N LEU A 25 -20.64 29.78 28.95
CA LEU A 25 -20.63 29.93 27.48
C LEU A 25 -19.22 29.84 26.91
N VAL A 26 -18.25 30.54 27.52
CA VAL A 26 -16.85 30.54 27.09
C VAL A 26 -16.25 29.14 27.23
N THR A 27 -16.53 28.42 28.32
CA THR A 27 -16.02 27.04 28.49
C THR A 27 -16.60 26.10 27.45
N VAL A 28 -17.88 26.19 27.11
CA VAL A 28 -18.53 25.38 26.08
C VAL A 28 -17.92 25.69 24.70
N LEU A 29 -17.73 26.95 24.36
CA LEU A 29 -17.10 27.35 23.09
C LEU A 29 -15.63 26.85 22.99
N PHE A 30 -14.89 26.89 24.08
CA PHE A 30 -13.53 26.37 24.15
C PHE A 30 -13.49 24.86 23.93
N LEU A 31 -14.40 24.09 24.58
CA LEU A 31 -14.49 22.64 24.39
C LEU A 31 -14.89 22.28 22.95
N LEU A 32 -15.83 22.99 22.35
CA LEU A 32 -16.23 22.83 20.95
C LEU A 32 -15.06 23.13 20.00
N SER A 33 -14.33 24.21 20.23
CA SER A 33 -13.13 24.56 19.46
C SER A 33 -12.07 23.45 19.53
N MET A 34 -11.84 22.91 20.72
CA MET A 34 -10.89 21.80 20.91
C MET A 34 -11.35 20.51 20.23
N ALA A 35 -12.65 20.20 20.26
CA ALA A 35 -13.22 19.05 19.57
C ALA A 35 -13.11 19.17 18.04
N ILE A 36 -13.42 20.37 17.51
CA ILE A 36 -13.27 20.68 16.07
C ILE A 36 -11.80 20.58 15.65
N PHE A 37 -10.88 21.17 16.44
CA PHE A 37 -9.46 21.11 16.16
C PHE A 37 -8.93 19.68 16.13
N ARG A 38 -9.33 18.84 17.09
CA ARG A 38 -8.99 17.41 17.09
C ARG A 38 -9.59 16.66 15.90
N GLY A 39 -10.85 16.95 15.55
CA GLY A 39 -11.52 16.35 14.39
C GLY A 39 -10.80 16.71 13.08
N ILE A 40 -10.46 17.98 12.91
CA ILE A 40 -9.70 18.45 11.74
C ILE A 40 -8.32 17.81 11.71
N HIS A 41 -7.63 17.72 12.85
CA HIS A 41 -6.31 17.11 12.93
C HIS A 41 -6.35 15.61 12.64
N TYR A 42 -7.41 14.91 13.07
CA TYR A 42 -7.63 13.50 12.75
C TYR A 42 -7.86 13.30 11.25
N ILE A 43 -8.74 14.13 10.65
CA ILE A 43 -9.01 14.10 9.20
C ILE A 43 -7.75 14.46 8.40
N LEU A 44 -7.04 15.51 8.77
CA LEU A 44 -5.81 15.92 8.07
C LEU A 44 -4.69 14.89 8.20
N ASN A 45 -4.56 14.21 9.34
CA ASN A 45 -3.60 13.10 9.47
C ASN A 45 -3.98 11.88 8.64
N ASP A 46 -5.26 11.62 8.45
CA ASP A 46 -5.74 10.55 7.58
C ASP A 46 -5.51 10.93 6.08
N PHE A 47 -5.62 12.21 5.74
CA PHE A 47 -5.23 12.75 4.42
C PHE A 47 -3.72 12.89 4.22
N HIS A 48 -2.91 12.98 5.29
CA HIS A 48 -1.44 12.92 5.25
C HIS A 48 -0.91 11.50 5.50
N GLY A 49 -1.81 10.52 5.60
CA GLY A 49 -1.47 9.11 5.59
C GLY A 49 -0.76 8.76 4.29
N GLU A 50 0.57 8.83 4.32
CA GLU A 50 1.47 8.30 3.31
C GLU A 50 1.13 8.69 1.84
N ASP A 51 1.34 9.96 1.49
CA ASP A 51 1.55 10.41 0.10
C ASP A 51 2.87 9.87 -0.50
N ASN A 52 3.38 8.80 0.08
CA ASN A 52 4.45 8.00 -0.51
C ASN A 52 3.78 6.72 -1.02
N PRO A 53 3.32 6.65 -2.28
CA PRO A 53 2.73 5.44 -2.80
C PRO A 53 3.74 4.31 -2.59
N LYS A 54 3.30 3.28 -1.85
CA LYS A 54 4.13 2.11 -1.58
C LYS A 54 4.55 1.48 -2.90
N PRO A 55 5.75 0.90 -2.97
CA PRO A 55 6.15 0.19 -4.16
C PRO A 55 5.11 -0.86 -4.55
N VAL A 56 4.80 -0.94 -5.83
CA VAL A 56 3.91 -1.96 -6.38
C VAL A 56 4.76 -3.15 -6.80
N TYR A 57 4.34 -4.34 -6.40
CA TYR A 57 5.07 -5.57 -6.69
C TYR A 57 4.35 -6.38 -7.76
N TYR A 58 5.13 -6.83 -8.73
CA TYR A 58 4.71 -7.74 -9.80
C TYR A 58 5.55 -9.01 -9.74
N LEU A 59 4.92 -10.16 -9.91
CA LEU A 59 5.61 -11.44 -9.95
C LEU A 59 5.83 -11.85 -11.42
N LEU A 60 7.06 -12.18 -11.74
CA LEU A 60 7.48 -12.69 -13.04
C LEU A 60 7.90 -14.15 -12.89
N VAL A 61 7.25 -15.02 -13.62
CA VAL A 61 7.50 -16.47 -13.59
C VAL A 61 7.89 -16.92 -14.99
N GLY A 62 9.08 -17.46 -15.13
CA GLY A 62 9.52 -18.07 -16.37
C GLY A 62 9.40 -19.58 -16.33
N THR A 63 8.94 -20.17 -17.44
CA THR A 63 8.78 -21.60 -17.61
C THR A 63 9.53 -22.09 -18.84
N ASP A 64 9.99 -23.35 -18.83
CA ASP A 64 10.48 -23.99 -20.05
C ASP A 64 9.27 -24.40 -20.93
N ALA A 65 9.39 -24.16 -22.23
CA ALA A 65 8.37 -24.56 -23.20
C ALA A 65 8.10 -26.09 -23.22
N GLN A 66 9.07 -26.90 -22.74
CA GLN A 66 8.96 -28.35 -22.70
C GLN A 66 8.47 -28.91 -21.37
N SER A 67 8.50 -28.11 -20.32
CA SER A 67 8.07 -28.49 -18.95
C SER A 67 7.27 -27.38 -18.30
N THR A 68 6.00 -27.31 -18.65
CA THR A 68 5.07 -26.31 -18.09
C THR A 68 4.69 -26.56 -16.63
N ALA A 69 5.15 -27.69 -16.08
CA ALA A 69 4.78 -28.11 -14.72
C ALA A 69 5.62 -27.47 -13.60
N GLN A 70 6.68 -26.73 -13.94
CA GLN A 70 7.57 -26.13 -12.93
C GLN A 70 8.06 -24.76 -13.41
N ALA A 71 8.26 -23.84 -12.46
CA ALA A 71 8.88 -22.55 -12.74
C ALA A 71 10.41 -22.70 -12.84
N ASP A 72 11.02 -22.21 -13.91
CA ASP A 72 12.47 -22.18 -14.06
C ASP A 72 13.10 -21.00 -13.34
N PHE A 73 12.45 -19.85 -13.37
CA PHE A 73 12.84 -18.72 -12.54
C PHE A 73 11.63 -17.99 -11.97
N VAL A 74 11.84 -17.36 -10.83
CA VAL A 74 10.87 -16.53 -10.13
C VAL A 74 11.53 -15.23 -9.77
N MET A 75 10.90 -14.11 -10.15
CA MET A 75 11.43 -12.78 -9.92
C MET A 75 10.32 -11.83 -9.50
N ILE A 76 10.64 -10.90 -8.62
CA ILE A 76 9.75 -9.79 -8.26
C ILE A 76 10.28 -8.53 -8.92
N ALA A 77 9.40 -7.81 -9.61
CA ALA A 77 9.62 -6.45 -10.04
C ALA A 77 8.92 -5.51 -9.05
N SER A 78 9.69 -4.73 -8.30
CA SER A 78 9.23 -3.69 -7.42
C SER A 78 9.29 -2.36 -8.15
N ILE A 79 8.15 -1.70 -8.33
CA ILE A 79 8.05 -0.40 -9.01
C ILE A 79 7.72 0.67 -7.97
N ASP A 80 8.67 1.55 -7.73
CA ASP A 80 8.50 2.72 -6.87
C ASP A 80 8.31 3.97 -7.75
N SER A 81 7.09 4.45 -7.82
CA SER A 81 6.73 5.62 -8.63
C SER A 81 7.32 6.91 -8.09
N ASN A 82 7.60 7.01 -6.78
CA ASN A 82 8.16 8.23 -6.19
C ASN A 82 9.62 8.40 -6.54
N SER A 83 10.41 7.35 -6.32
CA SER A 83 11.83 7.35 -6.65
C SER A 83 12.08 7.08 -8.14
N LYS A 84 11.02 6.79 -8.93
CA LYS A 84 11.10 6.38 -10.34
C LYS A 84 12.07 5.21 -10.54
N LYS A 85 12.06 4.28 -9.58
CA LYS A 85 12.98 3.15 -9.54
C LYS A 85 12.23 1.85 -9.76
N VAL A 86 12.81 1.00 -10.60
CA VAL A 86 12.42 -0.40 -10.76
C VAL A 86 13.54 -1.26 -10.16
N THR A 87 13.17 -2.16 -9.27
CA THR A 87 14.09 -3.12 -8.65
C THR A 87 13.63 -4.53 -8.99
N LEU A 88 14.53 -5.34 -9.52
CA LEU A 88 14.29 -6.75 -9.81
C LEU A 88 14.95 -7.59 -8.72
N ILE A 89 14.18 -8.51 -8.14
CA ILE A 89 14.60 -9.40 -7.05
C ILE A 89 14.37 -10.83 -7.51
N SER A 90 15.45 -11.57 -7.74
CA SER A 90 15.37 -13.00 -8.08
C SER A 90 15.20 -13.83 -6.81
N ILE A 91 14.26 -14.77 -6.85
CA ILE A 91 14.02 -15.73 -5.75
C ILE A 91 14.44 -17.11 -6.25
N PRO A 92 15.36 -17.80 -5.54
CA PRO A 92 15.74 -19.15 -5.92
C PRO A 92 14.56 -20.12 -5.94
N GLY A 93 14.35 -20.83 -7.04
CA GLY A 93 13.21 -21.75 -7.18
C GLY A 93 13.21 -22.91 -6.18
N ASN A 94 14.37 -23.28 -5.62
CA ASN A 94 14.51 -24.30 -4.58
C ASN A 94 14.24 -23.79 -3.16
N THR A 95 13.82 -22.54 -3.01
CA THR A 95 13.39 -21.97 -1.72
C THR A 95 12.24 -22.79 -1.16
N LYS A 96 12.40 -23.31 0.06
CA LYS A 96 11.37 -24.08 0.76
C LYS A 96 10.24 -23.16 1.23
N ILE A 97 9.00 -23.56 0.96
CA ILE A 97 7.79 -22.81 1.31
C ILE A 97 6.87 -23.57 2.27
N GLY A 98 7.17 -24.84 2.56
CA GLY A 98 6.42 -25.67 3.51
C GLY A 98 6.69 -25.27 4.96
N LYS A 99 5.64 -25.25 5.80
CA LYS A 99 5.77 -24.98 7.24
C LYS A 99 6.28 -26.19 8.03
N ASP A 100 6.18 -27.40 7.47
CA ASP A 100 6.56 -28.66 8.11
C ASP A 100 7.81 -29.21 7.47
N GLU A 101 8.74 -29.75 8.28
CA GLU A 101 9.96 -30.39 7.81
C GLU A 101 9.69 -31.61 6.87
N LYS A 102 8.50 -32.18 6.95
CA LYS A 102 8.07 -33.30 6.09
C LYS A 102 7.55 -32.85 4.72
N ASN A 103 7.19 -31.59 4.57
CA ASN A 103 6.70 -31.03 3.32
C ASN A 103 7.85 -30.37 2.58
N ASN A 104 8.51 -31.12 1.69
CA ASN A 104 9.60 -30.60 0.85
C ASN A 104 9.14 -29.71 -0.32
N MET A 105 8.00 -29.06 -0.19
CA MET A 105 7.49 -28.17 -1.21
C MET A 105 8.43 -26.98 -1.41
N THR A 106 8.82 -26.74 -2.65
CA THR A 106 9.67 -25.61 -3.04
C THR A 106 8.87 -24.62 -3.84
N LEU A 107 9.38 -23.40 -3.95
CA LEU A 107 8.74 -22.36 -4.74
C LEU A 107 8.57 -22.80 -6.21
N LYS A 108 9.56 -23.49 -6.78
CA LYS A 108 9.49 -24.04 -8.14
C LYS A 108 8.36 -25.05 -8.28
N SER A 109 8.14 -25.91 -7.28
CA SER A 109 7.11 -26.95 -7.30
C SER A 109 5.70 -26.44 -6.94
N SER A 110 5.58 -25.20 -6.45
CA SER A 110 4.27 -24.59 -6.21
C SER A 110 3.64 -24.00 -7.47
N PHE A 111 4.37 -23.94 -8.55
CA PHE A 111 3.81 -23.56 -9.84
C PHE A 111 3.14 -24.79 -10.47
N SER A 112 1.86 -24.66 -10.77
CA SER A 112 1.10 -25.64 -11.55
C SER A 112 0.80 -25.08 -12.94
N GLU A 113 0.68 -25.99 -13.90
CA GLU A 113 0.49 -25.65 -15.30
C GLU A 113 -0.66 -24.66 -15.54
N GLY A 114 -0.30 -23.46 -16.04
CA GLY A 114 -1.25 -22.40 -16.34
C GLY A 114 -1.82 -21.62 -15.17
N ASN A 115 -1.48 -21.98 -13.94
CA ASN A 115 -1.96 -21.29 -12.74
C ASN A 115 -0.82 -20.66 -11.93
N GLY A 116 -0.63 -19.36 -12.07
CA GLY A 116 0.34 -18.58 -11.29
C GLY A 116 -0.14 -18.15 -9.91
N GLU A 117 -1.39 -18.44 -9.53
CA GLU A 117 -1.96 -18.00 -8.25
C GLU A 117 -1.32 -18.70 -7.05
N GLU A 118 -0.97 -19.99 -7.19
CA GLU A 118 -0.34 -20.75 -6.11
C GLU A 118 1.07 -20.24 -5.81
N ILE A 119 1.88 -19.99 -6.84
CA ILE A 119 3.22 -19.43 -6.67
C ILE A 119 3.16 -17.97 -6.21
N GLN A 120 2.17 -17.18 -6.65
CA GLN A 120 1.93 -15.84 -6.14
C GLN A 120 1.65 -15.88 -4.63
N SER A 121 0.71 -16.70 -4.20
CA SER A 121 0.36 -16.87 -2.78
C SER A 121 1.57 -17.35 -1.95
N ALA A 122 2.38 -18.25 -2.50
CA ALA A 122 3.59 -18.73 -1.84
C ALA A 122 4.62 -17.63 -1.64
N VAL A 123 4.83 -16.77 -2.65
CA VAL A 123 5.75 -15.61 -2.57
C VAL A 123 5.23 -14.54 -1.61
N GLU A 124 3.93 -14.25 -1.64
CA GLU A 124 3.30 -13.30 -0.72
C GLU A 124 3.48 -13.73 0.74
N ASN A 125 3.28 -15.04 1.02
CA ASN A 125 3.47 -15.60 2.35
C ASN A 125 4.95 -15.61 2.78
N LEU A 126 5.86 -15.88 1.85
CA LEU A 126 7.30 -15.95 2.12
C LEU A 126 7.87 -14.57 2.48
N LEU A 127 7.46 -13.54 1.76
CA LEU A 127 8.04 -12.21 1.86
C LEU A 127 7.17 -11.20 2.64
N HIS A 128 5.97 -11.61 3.02
CA HIS A 128 4.98 -10.74 3.69
C HIS A 128 4.68 -9.46 2.90
N ILE A 129 4.62 -9.57 1.58
CA ILE A 129 4.25 -8.50 0.66
C ILE A 129 2.95 -8.86 -0.05
N ARG A 130 2.30 -7.84 -0.65
CA ARG A 130 1.16 -8.05 -1.54
C ARG A 130 1.59 -7.87 -2.98
N ILE A 131 1.38 -8.88 -3.82
CA ILE A 131 1.67 -8.84 -5.25
C ILE A 131 0.43 -8.37 -5.99
N SER A 132 0.58 -7.34 -6.81
CA SER A 132 -0.53 -6.73 -7.55
C SER A 132 -1.01 -7.62 -8.70
N GLN A 133 -0.06 -8.16 -9.45
CA GLN A 133 -0.31 -9.04 -10.58
C GLN A 133 0.89 -9.96 -10.81
N TYR A 134 0.65 -11.06 -11.52
CA TYR A 134 1.72 -11.93 -12.00
C TYR A 134 1.70 -12.06 -13.52
N ALA A 135 2.86 -12.35 -14.08
CA ALA A 135 3.03 -12.72 -15.49
C ALA A 135 3.81 -14.02 -15.59
N VAL A 136 3.28 -14.96 -16.36
CA VAL A 136 3.95 -16.20 -16.70
C VAL A 136 4.35 -16.13 -18.18
N PHE A 137 5.58 -16.47 -18.47
CA PHE A 137 6.08 -16.47 -19.83
C PHE A 137 7.10 -17.59 -20.08
N ASP A 138 7.01 -18.17 -21.25
CA ASP A 138 7.97 -19.12 -21.77
C ASP A 138 9.07 -18.44 -22.60
N TYR A 139 10.01 -19.21 -23.11
CA TYR A 139 11.08 -18.71 -23.98
C TYR A 139 10.53 -17.99 -25.22
N HIS A 140 9.46 -18.50 -25.84
CA HIS A 140 8.89 -17.90 -27.05
C HIS A 140 8.23 -16.54 -26.75
N ALA A 141 7.48 -16.46 -25.66
CA ALA A 141 6.87 -15.20 -25.21
C ALA A 141 7.95 -14.17 -24.85
N PHE A 142 9.02 -14.60 -24.17
CA PHE A 142 10.16 -13.73 -23.84
C PHE A 142 10.87 -13.24 -25.10
N LYS A 143 11.19 -14.13 -26.04
CA LYS A 143 11.80 -13.76 -27.31
C LYS A 143 10.96 -12.74 -28.07
N ASN A 144 9.65 -13.00 -28.18
CA ASN A 144 8.72 -12.09 -28.86
C ASN A 144 8.66 -10.70 -28.18
N LEU A 145 8.78 -10.65 -26.84
CA LEU A 145 8.84 -9.40 -26.10
C LEU A 145 10.09 -8.61 -26.46
N ILE A 146 11.27 -9.26 -26.47
CA ILE A 146 12.54 -8.62 -26.83
C ILE A 146 12.53 -8.15 -28.27
N ASP A 147 12.04 -8.96 -29.21
CA ASP A 147 11.94 -8.59 -30.64
C ASP A 147 11.07 -7.33 -30.84
N LYS A 148 10.05 -7.12 -30.00
CA LYS A 148 9.19 -5.93 -30.04
C LYS A 148 9.78 -4.70 -29.35
N THR A 149 10.59 -4.89 -28.30
CA THR A 149 11.19 -3.78 -27.55
C THR A 149 12.48 -3.25 -28.19
N GLY A 150 13.07 -3.99 -29.11
CA GLY A 150 14.33 -3.70 -29.79
C GLY A 150 15.48 -4.57 -29.29
N ASN A 151 16.55 -4.59 -30.05
CA ASN A 151 17.72 -5.40 -29.71
C ASN A 151 18.41 -4.89 -28.46
N ILE A 152 18.92 -5.84 -27.65
CA ILE A 152 19.74 -5.54 -26.48
C ILE A 152 21.20 -5.67 -26.88
N GLU A 153 21.96 -4.60 -26.73
CA GLU A 153 23.41 -4.64 -26.90
C GLU A 153 24.07 -5.05 -25.58
N LEU A 154 24.81 -6.15 -25.62
CA LEU A 154 25.54 -6.66 -24.46
C LEU A 154 27.04 -6.69 -24.77
N TYR A 155 27.83 -6.18 -23.85
CA TYR A 155 29.26 -6.36 -23.89
C TYR A 155 29.63 -7.76 -23.42
N VAL A 156 30.27 -8.55 -24.26
CA VAL A 156 30.73 -9.91 -23.96
C VAL A 156 32.27 -9.90 -23.86
N GLU A 157 32.78 -10.12 -22.65
CA GLU A 157 34.22 -10.07 -22.37
C GLU A 157 35.02 -11.16 -23.11
N ARG A 158 34.41 -12.27 -23.41
CA ARG A 158 35.03 -13.40 -24.10
C ARG A 158 34.14 -13.89 -25.25
N PRO A 159 34.67 -14.12 -26.44
CA PRO A 159 33.93 -14.74 -27.54
C PRO A 159 33.42 -16.11 -27.10
N MET A 160 32.11 -16.31 -27.15
CA MET A 160 31.46 -17.61 -26.90
C MET A 160 31.11 -18.19 -28.28
N SER A 161 31.74 -19.30 -28.64
CA SER A 161 31.38 -20.10 -29.81
C SER A 161 30.77 -21.41 -29.37
N HIS A 162 29.59 -21.71 -29.91
CA HIS A 162 28.99 -23.04 -29.81
C HIS A 162 29.32 -23.85 -31.04
#